data_44d5a1c2fdcc9715916d0559a7669c33
#
_entry.id   44d5a1c2fdcc9715916d0559a7669c33
#
_cell.length_a   1.000
_cell.length_b   1.000
_cell.length_c   1.000
_cell.angle_alpha   90.00
_cell.angle_beta   90.00
_cell.angle_gamma   90.00
#
_symmetry.space_group_name_H-M   'P 1'
#
loop_
_entity.id
_entity.type
_entity.pdbx_description
1 polymer ?
#
loop_
_entity_poly.entity_id
_entity_poly.type
_entity_poly.pdbx_seq_one_letter_code
_entity_poly.pdbx_strand_id
1 'polypeptide(L)'
;MAFSHPFYFLRHGETGWNKIRKTQGQYDSSLNDKGRQQAQRAGEILASEPIERIVSSPLSRVRHTAEAVARHHDVEITFDDDLKECHLGDMQGQPNGEWLADYWVGDFDPPNGETFRTFANRVWLAMGRAADLGPNTLIVAHGGLWIAAHEFTRVEPGLMPMPNALPLHITPGAGVWHQRILDTERSINKPAATGV
;
A
#
# COMPACT_ATOMS: atom_id res chain seq x y z
N MET A 1 4.60 -5.55 -18.63
CA MET A 1 5.46 -4.48 -18.08
C MET A 1 6.32 -5.12 -17.02
N ALA A 2 7.62 -4.94 -17.10
CA ALA A 2 8.54 -5.36 -16.06
C ALA A 2 8.80 -4.11 -15.19
N PHE A 3 8.67 -4.24 -13.88
CA PHE A 3 9.15 -3.21 -12.95
C PHE A 3 10.67 -3.12 -13.14
N SER A 4 11.14 -2.03 -13.75
CA SER A 4 12.54 -1.89 -14.20
C SER A 4 13.47 -1.37 -13.09
N HIS A 5 12.90 -0.79 -12.04
CA HIS A 5 13.65 -0.13 -10.97
C HIS A 5 13.18 -0.57 -9.59
N PRO A 6 14.06 -0.55 -8.58
CA PRO A 6 13.65 -0.57 -7.19
C PRO A 6 12.75 0.63 -6.88
N PHE A 7 11.79 0.46 -5.97
CA PHE A 7 10.87 1.51 -5.57
C PHE A 7 10.51 1.39 -4.09
N TYR A 8 9.95 2.45 -3.53
CA TYR A 8 9.41 2.44 -2.18
C TYR A 8 7.89 2.26 -2.22
N PHE A 9 7.36 1.53 -1.26
CA PHE A 9 5.91 1.38 -1.11
C PHE A 9 5.46 1.70 0.31
N LEU A 10 4.35 2.45 0.42
CA LEU A 10 3.79 2.87 1.69
C LEU A 10 2.27 2.74 1.67
N ARG A 11 1.70 1.92 2.55
CA ARG A 11 0.26 1.92 2.80
C ARG A 11 -0.11 3.13 3.65
N HIS A 12 -1.28 3.74 3.41
CA HIS A 12 -1.79 4.83 4.22
C HIS A 12 -1.87 4.52 5.72
N GLY A 13 -1.85 5.54 6.57
CA GLY A 13 -2.06 5.46 8.02
C GLY A 13 -3.45 4.94 8.40
N GLU A 14 -3.65 4.58 9.66
CA GLU A 14 -4.91 4.02 10.16
C GLU A 14 -6.07 5.03 10.02
N THR A 15 -7.24 4.54 9.61
CA THR A 15 -8.51 5.28 9.60
C THR A 15 -9.42 4.79 10.72
N GLY A 16 -10.49 5.55 11.01
CA GLY A 16 -11.53 5.08 11.93
C GLY A 16 -12.15 3.75 11.47
N TRP A 17 -12.29 3.54 10.15
CA TRP A 17 -12.87 2.32 9.59
C TRP A 17 -11.90 1.13 9.68
N ASN A 18 -10.58 1.34 9.57
CA ASN A 18 -9.61 0.28 9.86
C ASN A 18 -9.75 -0.21 11.30
N LYS A 19 -9.86 0.74 12.26
CA LYS A 19 -9.98 0.42 13.69
C LYS A 19 -11.17 -0.47 14.02
N ILE A 20 -12.31 -0.24 13.37
CA ILE A 20 -13.54 -1.00 13.60
C ILE A 20 -13.78 -2.12 12.58
N ARG A 21 -12.78 -2.45 11.76
CA ARG A 21 -12.85 -3.49 10.74
C ARG A 21 -14.00 -3.32 9.75
N LYS A 22 -14.20 -2.08 9.30
CA LYS A 22 -15.20 -1.71 8.30
C LYS A 22 -14.52 -1.54 6.95
N THR A 23 -15.13 -2.13 5.92
CA THR A 23 -14.62 -2.09 4.55
C THR A 23 -14.69 -0.69 3.97
N GLN A 24 -13.61 -0.19 3.43
CA GLN A 24 -13.54 1.16 2.90
C GLN A 24 -13.72 1.21 1.37
N GLY A 25 -12.98 0.36 0.65
CA GLY A 25 -12.92 0.49 -0.79
C GLY A 25 -12.50 1.91 -1.20
N GLN A 26 -13.24 2.52 -2.12
CA GLN A 26 -13.04 3.89 -2.57
C GLN A 26 -13.80 4.95 -1.77
N TYR A 27 -14.53 4.54 -0.69
CA TYR A 27 -15.10 5.52 0.22
C TYR A 27 -13.98 6.39 0.82
N ASP A 28 -14.15 7.71 0.74
CA ASP A 28 -13.08 8.65 1.12
C ASP A 28 -13.12 8.96 2.63
N SER A 29 -12.53 8.06 3.41
CA SER A 29 -12.37 8.18 4.86
C SER A 29 -11.04 8.84 5.22
N SER A 30 -11.05 9.68 6.26
CA SER A 30 -9.85 10.37 6.76
C SER A 30 -9.02 9.49 7.71
N LEU A 31 -7.74 9.83 7.88
CA LEU A 31 -6.90 9.29 8.95
C LEU A 31 -7.48 9.63 10.32
N ASN A 32 -7.43 8.68 11.25
CA ASN A 32 -7.64 8.97 12.67
C ASN A 32 -6.35 9.52 13.33
N ASP A 33 -6.39 9.84 14.63
CA ASP A 33 -5.22 10.39 15.33
C ASP A 33 -4.00 9.48 15.27
N LYS A 34 -4.21 8.17 15.43
CA LYS A 34 -3.15 7.18 15.32
C LYS A 34 -2.60 7.13 13.89
N GLY A 35 -3.46 7.19 12.87
CA GLY A 35 -3.03 7.20 11.47
C GLY A 35 -2.21 8.44 11.11
N ARG A 36 -2.54 9.60 11.68
CA ARG A 36 -1.74 10.82 11.51
C ARG A 36 -0.34 10.67 12.14
N GLN A 37 -0.26 10.11 13.34
CA GLN A 37 1.04 9.81 13.99
C GLN A 37 1.85 8.79 13.19
N GLN A 38 1.19 7.74 12.69
CA GLN A 38 1.83 6.74 11.81
C GLN A 38 2.38 7.37 10.53
N ALA A 39 1.61 8.28 9.90
CA ALA A 39 2.05 8.98 8.70
C ALA A 39 3.26 9.89 8.96
N GLN A 40 3.25 10.63 10.09
CA GLN A 40 4.39 11.44 10.52
C GLN A 40 5.65 10.57 10.71
N ARG A 41 5.52 9.47 11.46
CA ARG A 41 6.64 8.57 11.69
C ARG A 41 7.17 7.95 10.38
N ALA A 42 6.29 7.59 9.46
CA ALA A 42 6.72 7.11 8.13
C ALA A 42 7.54 8.17 7.38
N GLY A 43 7.14 9.45 7.47
CA GLY A 43 7.88 10.58 6.93
C GLY A 43 9.29 10.70 7.56
N GLU A 44 9.39 10.60 8.89
CA GLU A 44 10.66 10.64 9.61
C GLU A 44 11.60 9.48 9.21
N ILE A 45 11.04 8.26 9.06
CA ILE A 45 11.81 7.09 8.62
C ILE A 45 12.32 7.28 7.20
N LEU A 46 11.47 7.78 6.30
CA LEU A 46 11.79 7.98 4.90
C LEU A 46 12.66 9.24 4.66
N ALA A 47 12.81 10.14 5.61
CA ALA A 47 13.58 11.38 5.48
C ALA A 47 15.05 11.16 5.07
N SER A 48 15.63 10.01 5.42
CA SER A 48 17.01 9.65 5.05
C SER A 48 17.12 8.87 3.72
N GLU A 49 15.98 8.45 3.15
CA GLU A 49 15.96 7.71 1.88
C GLU A 49 15.96 8.71 0.70
N PRO A 50 16.59 8.38 -0.43
CA PRO A 50 16.73 9.31 -1.55
C PRO A 50 15.46 9.40 -2.41
N ILE A 51 14.32 9.77 -1.80
CA ILE A 51 13.05 9.90 -2.51
C ILE A 51 13.10 11.10 -3.47
N GLU A 52 12.90 10.85 -4.75
CA GLU A 52 12.90 11.87 -5.82
C GLU A 52 11.53 12.10 -6.44
N ARG A 53 10.59 11.18 -6.22
CA ARG A 53 9.23 11.20 -6.78
C ARG A 53 8.26 10.55 -5.82
N ILE A 54 7.08 11.12 -5.69
CA ILE A 54 5.97 10.53 -4.95
C ILE A 54 4.78 10.39 -5.88
N VAL A 55 4.31 9.15 -6.09
CA VAL A 55 3.07 8.85 -6.82
C VAL A 55 2.06 8.29 -5.82
N SER A 56 0.89 8.89 -5.74
CA SER A 56 -0.08 8.62 -4.68
C SER A 56 -1.49 8.39 -5.22
N SER A 57 -2.22 7.49 -4.57
CA SER A 57 -3.68 7.48 -4.67
C SER A 57 -4.26 8.83 -4.22
N PRO A 58 -5.28 9.37 -4.89
CA PRO A 58 -5.88 10.67 -4.54
C PRO A 58 -6.79 10.61 -3.31
N LEU A 59 -7.13 9.43 -2.76
CA LEU A 59 -8.00 9.32 -1.60
C LEU A 59 -7.38 9.98 -0.36
N SER A 60 -8.18 10.72 0.42
CA SER A 60 -7.75 11.61 1.51
C SER A 60 -6.78 10.94 2.49
N ARG A 61 -7.05 9.70 2.90
CA ARG A 61 -6.16 8.95 3.81
C ARG A 61 -4.77 8.72 3.25
N VAL A 62 -4.67 8.53 1.91
CA VAL A 62 -3.40 8.31 1.22
C VAL A 62 -2.70 9.64 0.97
N ARG A 63 -3.45 10.64 0.50
CA ARG A 63 -2.94 12.01 0.29
C ARG A 63 -2.27 12.54 1.55
N HIS A 64 -2.96 12.51 2.71
CA HIS A 64 -2.38 12.99 3.97
C HIS A 64 -1.14 12.18 4.39
N THR A 65 -1.09 10.89 4.06
CA THR A 65 0.10 10.07 4.32
C THR A 65 1.25 10.45 3.41
N ALA A 66 1.00 10.68 2.13
CA ALA A 66 1.99 11.14 1.15
C ALA A 66 2.53 12.53 1.49
N GLU A 67 1.64 13.47 1.89
CA GLU A 67 2.01 14.82 2.34
C GLU A 67 2.93 14.80 3.57
N ALA A 68 2.73 13.86 4.50
CA ALA A 68 3.60 13.72 5.67
C ALA A 68 5.02 13.31 5.26
N VAL A 69 5.18 12.49 4.22
CA VAL A 69 6.50 12.15 3.66
C VAL A 69 7.08 13.32 2.86
N ALA A 70 6.29 13.94 1.99
CA ALA A 70 6.74 15.03 1.12
C ALA A 70 7.34 16.21 1.89
N ARG A 71 6.93 16.46 3.14
CA ARG A 71 7.52 17.50 4.01
C ARG A 71 9.02 17.35 4.27
N HIS A 72 9.55 16.15 4.09
CA HIS A 72 10.97 15.84 4.28
C HIS A 72 11.78 15.82 2.98
N HIS A 73 11.10 16.05 1.85
CA HIS A 73 11.71 16.01 0.51
C HIS A 73 11.24 17.22 -0.31
N ASP A 74 12.10 17.70 -1.18
CA ASP A 74 11.73 18.78 -2.13
C ASP A 74 11.13 18.16 -3.41
N VAL A 75 9.95 17.54 -3.26
CA VAL A 75 9.27 16.83 -4.35
C VAL A 75 7.77 17.11 -4.34
N GLU A 76 7.19 17.20 -5.54
CA GLU A 76 5.74 17.27 -5.72
C GLU A 76 5.11 15.87 -5.70
N ILE A 77 3.84 15.80 -5.25
CA ILE A 77 3.06 14.58 -5.25
C ILE A 77 2.26 14.51 -6.55
N THR A 78 2.50 13.47 -7.35
CA THR A 78 1.67 13.13 -8.50
C THR A 78 0.54 12.19 -8.06
N PHE A 79 -0.71 12.51 -8.42
CA PHE A 79 -1.85 11.64 -8.12
C PHE A 79 -2.21 10.77 -9.32
N ASP A 80 -2.45 9.48 -9.08
CA ASP A 80 -2.90 8.52 -10.09
C ASP A 80 -4.18 7.83 -9.58
N ASP A 81 -5.28 8.01 -10.31
CA ASP A 81 -6.59 7.44 -10.00
C ASP A 81 -6.58 5.90 -10.01
N ASP A 82 -5.71 5.31 -10.83
CA ASP A 82 -5.56 3.86 -10.90
C ASP A 82 -4.85 3.26 -9.67
N LEU A 83 -4.29 4.09 -8.77
CA LEU A 83 -3.78 3.66 -7.47
C LEU A 83 -4.85 3.66 -6.36
N LYS A 84 -6.13 3.98 -6.65
CA LYS A 84 -7.21 3.84 -5.67
C LYS A 84 -7.38 2.39 -5.25
N GLU A 85 -7.89 2.21 -4.02
CA GLU A 85 -8.30 0.90 -3.49
C GLU A 85 -9.39 0.27 -4.37
N CYS A 86 -9.67 -1.02 -4.18
CA CYS A 86 -10.74 -1.71 -4.89
C CYS A 86 -12.08 -0.99 -4.70
N HIS A 87 -12.81 -0.84 -5.81
CA HIS A 87 -14.19 -0.35 -5.77
C HIS A 87 -15.11 -1.51 -5.39
N LEU A 88 -15.53 -1.56 -4.15
CA LEU A 88 -16.33 -2.67 -3.62
C LEU A 88 -17.85 -2.42 -3.71
N GLY A 89 -18.29 -1.45 -4.52
CA GLY A 89 -19.71 -1.20 -4.77
C GLY A 89 -20.54 -1.12 -3.50
N ASP A 90 -21.61 -1.90 -3.45
CA ASP A 90 -22.55 -1.93 -2.32
C ASP A 90 -21.96 -2.54 -1.02
N MET A 91 -20.80 -3.18 -1.13
CA MET A 91 -20.08 -3.71 0.03
C MET A 91 -19.23 -2.66 0.76
N GLN A 92 -19.07 -1.46 0.20
CA GLN A 92 -18.40 -0.37 0.88
C GLN A 92 -19.20 0.07 2.13
N GLY A 93 -18.53 0.16 3.27
CA GLY A 93 -19.17 0.47 4.53
C GLY A 93 -19.74 -0.73 5.28
N GLN A 94 -19.68 -1.93 4.73
CA GLN A 94 -20.04 -3.14 5.45
C GLN A 94 -18.93 -3.60 6.39
N PRO A 95 -19.23 -4.33 7.47
CA PRO A 95 -18.22 -5.00 8.27
C PRO A 95 -17.42 -5.98 7.42
N ASN A 96 -16.12 -6.12 7.71
CA ASN A 96 -15.33 -7.18 7.12
C ASN A 96 -15.91 -8.55 7.51
N GLY A 97 -16.13 -9.41 6.54
CA GLY A 97 -16.71 -10.74 6.70
C GLY A 97 -16.05 -11.76 5.78
N GLU A 98 -16.60 -12.97 5.73
CA GLU A 98 -16.09 -14.06 4.86
C GLU A 98 -16.07 -13.64 3.40
N TRP A 99 -17.09 -12.90 2.94
CA TRP A 99 -17.16 -12.36 1.58
C TRP A 99 -15.91 -11.59 1.14
N LEU A 100 -15.22 -10.94 2.08
CA LEU A 100 -13.99 -10.20 1.76
C LEU A 100 -12.81 -11.15 1.48
N ALA A 101 -12.76 -12.30 2.15
CA ALA A 101 -11.79 -13.35 1.85
C ALA A 101 -12.09 -13.95 0.47
N ASP A 102 -13.37 -14.23 0.18
CA ASP A 102 -13.81 -14.75 -1.12
C ASP A 102 -13.51 -13.76 -2.25
N TYR A 103 -13.66 -12.45 -2.01
CA TYR A 103 -13.25 -11.42 -2.97
C TYR A 103 -11.76 -11.50 -3.32
N TRP A 104 -10.88 -11.64 -2.31
CA TRP A 104 -9.44 -11.67 -2.53
C TRP A 104 -8.95 -12.92 -3.28
N VAL A 105 -9.74 -13.96 -3.35
CA VAL A 105 -9.44 -15.18 -4.15
C VAL A 105 -10.25 -15.26 -5.44
N GLY A 106 -11.11 -14.25 -5.70
CA GLY A 106 -11.89 -14.16 -6.94
C GLY A 106 -13.18 -14.98 -6.96
N ASP A 107 -13.63 -15.47 -5.79
CA ASP A 107 -14.85 -16.27 -5.65
C ASP A 107 -16.10 -15.42 -5.35
N PHE A 108 -15.94 -14.11 -5.18
CA PHE A 108 -17.02 -13.16 -4.94
C PHE A 108 -16.83 -11.87 -5.73
N ASP A 109 -17.85 -11.47 -6.47
CA ASP A 109 -17.91 -10.18 -7.16
C ASP A 109 -18.88 -9.23 -6.43
N PRO A 110 -18.40 -8.08 -5.91
CA PRO A 110 -19.25 -7.16 -5.18
C PRO A 110 -20.26 -6.50 -6.12
N PRO A 111 -21.57 -6.45 -5.77
CA PRO A 111 -22.58 -5.76 -6.56
C PRO A 111 -22.17 -4.29 -6.79
N ASN A 112 -22.27 -3.82 -8.03
CA ASN A 112 -21.87 -2.48 -8.46
C ASN A 112 -20.37 -2.15 -8.19
N GLY A 113 -19.53 -3.15 -7.94
CA GLY A 113 -18.11 -3.03 -7.70
C GLY A 113 -17.26 -3.56 -8.86
N GLU A 114 -15.94 -3.50 -8.68
CA GLU A 114 -15.00 -4.16 -9.59
C GLU A 114 -14.66 -5.56 -9.10
N THR A 115 -14.50 -6.51 -10.02
CA THR A 115 -14.00 -7.85 -9.70
C THR A 115 -12.56 -7.76 -9.20
N PHE A 116 -12.12 -8.73 -8.41
CA PHE A 116 -10.72 -8.77 -7.96
C PHE A 116 -9.75 -8.77 -9.16
N ARG A 117 -10.07 -9.49 -10.22
CA ARG A 117 -9.25 -9.53 -11.44
C ARG A 117 -9.11 -8.16 -12.12
N THR A 118 -10.20 -7.42 -12.22
CA THR A 118 -10.20 -6.05 -12.77
C THR A 118 -9.34 -5.12 -11.91
N PHE A 119 -9.53 -5.18 -10.61
CA PHE A 119 -8.73 -4.44 -9.64
C PHE A 119 -7.23 -4.79 -9.75
N ALA A 120 -6.90 -6.07 -9.69
CA ALA A 120 -5.50 -6.52 -9.73
C ALA A 120 -4.79 -6.07 -11.01
N ASN A 121 -5.44 -6.20 -12.18
CA ASN A 121 -4.86 -5.74 -13.44
C ASN A 121 -4.65 -4.22 -13.46
N ARG A 122 -5.64 -3.43 -12.99
CA ARG A 122 -5.56 -1.97 -12.94
C ARG A 122 -4.37 -1.51 -12.08
N VAL A 123 -4.29 -2.01 -10.85
CA VAL A 123 -3.25 -1.58 -9.93
C VAL A 123 -1.86 -2.08 -10.32
N TRP A 124 -1.75 -3.27 -10.91
CA TRP A 124 -0.47 -3.77 -11.44
C TRP A 124 0.11 -2.85 -12.50
N LEU A 125 -0.74 -2.40 -13.43
CA LEU A 125 -0.33 -1.46 -14.47
C LEU A 125 0.03 -0.09 -13.89
N ALA A 126 -0.75 0.41 -12.92
CA ALA A 126 -0.49 1.70 -12.27
C ALA A 126 0.81 1.69 -11.46
N MET A 127 1.03 0.65 -10.65
CA MET A 127 2.27 0.48 -9.91
C MET A 127 3.48 0.36 -10.84
N GLY A 128 3.34 -0.36 -11.97
CA GLY A 128 4.39 -0.47 -12.97
C GLY A 128 4.75 0.89 -13.59
N ARG A 129 3.73 1.67 -14.01
CA ARG A 129 3.95 3.04 -14.51
C ARG A 129 4.69 3.91 -13.49
N ALA A 130 4.28 3.85 -12.23
CA ALA A 130 4.89 4.64 -11.18
C ALA A 130 6.35 4.21 -10.91
N ALA A 131 6.62 2.91 -10.79
CA ALA A 131 7.96 2.38 -10.55
C ALA A 131 8.91 2.64 -11.72
N ASP A 132 8.41 2.63 -12.95
CA ASP A 132 9.20 2.86 -14.18
C ASP A 132 9.58 4.34 -14.40
N LEU A 133 9.06 5.29 -13.58
CA LEU A 133 9.55 6.67 -13.55
C LEU A 133 11.02 6.78 -13.10
N GLY A 134 11.54 5.77 -12.43
CA GLY A 134 12.94 5.65 -12.03
C GLY A 134 13.11 5.11 -10.61
N PRO A 135 14.35 4.75 -10.25
CA PRO A 135 14.68 4.41 -8.87
C PRO A 135 14.32 5.60 -7.96
N ASN A 136 14.13 5.36 -6.67
CA ASN A 136 13.77 6.40 -5.72
C ASN A 136 12.33 6.95 -5.86
N THR A 137 11.45 6.24 -6.58
CA THR A 137 10.02 6.54 -6.61
C THR A 137 9.33 5.93 -5.39
N LEU A 138 8.58 6.73 -4.64
CA LEU A 138 7.68 6.27 -3.57
C LEU A 138 6.25 6.16 -4.10
N ILE A 139 5.67 4.98 -3.97
CA ILE A 139 4.24 4.72 -4.23
C ILE A 139 3.51 4.72 -2.89
N VAL A 140 2.56 5.65 -2.71
CA VAL A 140 1.71 5.71 -1.51
C VAL A 140 0.30 5.27 -1.89
N ALA A 141 -0.17 4.18 -1.28
CA ALA A 141 -1.42 3.55 -1.70
C ALA A 141 -2.14 2.77 -0.57
N HIS A 142 -2.70 1.63 -0.88
CA HIS A 142 -3.60 0.86 0.00
C HIS A 142 -3.12 -0.58 0.20
N GLY A 143 -3.76 -1.27 1.17
CA GLY A 143 -3.44 -2.66 1.47
C GLY A 143 -3.86 -3.63 0.37
N GLY A 144 -4.97 -3.36 -0.31
CA GLY A 144 -5.45 -4.19 -1.42
C GLY A 144 -4.47 -4.23 -2.60
N LEU A 145 -3.76 -3.13 -2.89
CA LEU A 145 -2.75 -3.11 -3.94
C LEU A 145 -1.61 -4.10 -3.64
N TRP A 146 -1.25 -4.22 -2.37
CA TRP A 146 -0.24 -5.19 -1.94
C TRP A 146 -0.73 -6.64 -2.12
N ILE A 147 -2.01 -6.91 -1.81
CA ILE A 147 -2.64 -8.20 -2.06
C ILE A 147 -2.64 -8.49 -3.57
N ALA A 148 -3.07 -7.52 -4.38
CA ALA A 148 -3.13 -7.67 -5.82
C ALA A 148 -1.75 -7.93 -6.47
N ALA A 149 -0.67 -7.36 -5.93
CA ALA A 149 0.68 -7.61 -6.43
C ALA A 149 1.07 -9.10 -6.32
N HIS A 150 0.57 -9.84 -5.32
CA HIS A 150 0.85 -11.26 -5.14
C HIS A 150 0.21 -12.16 -6.23
N GLU A 151 -0.73 -11.63 -7.04
CA GLU A 151 -1.25 -12.34 -8.22
C GLU A 151 -0.21 -12.42 -9.35
N PHE A 152 0.73 -11.49 -9.40
CA PHE A 152 1.66 -11.34 -10.51
C PHE A 152 3.12 -11.66 -10.15
N THR A 153 3.44 -11.63 -8.86
CA THR A 153 4.80 -11.85 -8.38
C THR A 153 4.80 -12.40 -6.96
N ARG A 154 5.80 -13.22 -6.64
CA ARG A 154 6.07 -13.62 -5.26
C ARG A 154 6.81 -12.51 -4.54
N VAL A 155 6.43 -12.21 -3.30
CA VAL A 155 7.10 -11.20 -2.46
C VAL A 155 7.81 -11.88 -1.31
N GLU A 156 9.10 -11.59 -1.13
CA GLU A 156 9.95 -12.20 -0.09
C GLU A 156 10.73 -11.15 0.73
N PRO A 157 10.74 -11.29 2.07
CA PRO A 157 9.85 -12.13 2.87
C PRO A 157 8.39 -11.68 2.73
N GLY A 158 7.43 -12.59 2.80
CA GLY A 158 6.01 -12.23 2.72
C GLY A 158 5.57 -11.38 3.91
N LEU A 159 4.74 -10.36 3.65
CA LEU A 159 4.16 -9.48 4.67
C LEU A 159 2.66 -9.32 4.42
N MET A 160 1.88 -10.18 5.06
CA MET A 160 0.43 -10.16 4.95
C MET A 160 -0.23 -10.31 6.33
N PRO A 161 -1.25 -9.51 6.67
CA PRO A 161 -1.67 -8.29 5.96
C PRO A 161 -0.63 -7.17 6.08
N MET A 162 -0.55 -6.31 5.07
CA MET A 162 0.37 -5.16 5.11
C MET A 162 -0.06 -4.15 6.20
N PRO A 163 0.81 -3.83 7.18
CA PRO A 163 0.49 -2.85 8.22
C PRO A 163 0.28 -1.43 7.67
N ASN A 164 -0.50 -0.61 8.38
CA ASN A 164 -0.64 0.80 8.06
C ASN A 164 0.69 1.55 8.25
N ALA A 165 1.02 2.40 7.30
CA ALA A 165 2.17 3.31 7.28
C ALA A 165 3.52 2.64 7.61
N LEU A 166 3.72 1.40 7.14
CA LEU A 166 5.00 0.71 7.22
C LEU A 166 5.75 0.92 5.91
N PRO A 167 6.87 1.67 5.90
CA PRO A 167 7.63 1.89 4.68
C PRO A 167 8.39 0.65 4.26
N LEU A 168 8.29 0.31 2.98
CA LEU A 168 9.01 -0.79 2.35
C LEU A 168 9.90 -0.26 1.22
N HIS A 169 11.08 -0.83 1.07
CA HIS A 169 11.88 -0.74 -0.14
C HIS A 169 11.77 -2.06 -0.89
N ILE A 170 11.38 -2.00 -2.15
CA ILE A 170 11.11 -3.15 -3.02
C ILE A 170 12.17 -3.22 -4.11
N THR A 171 12.77 -4.39 -4.27
CA THR A 171 13.67 -4.71 -5.37
C THR A 171 13.01 -5.76 -6.25
N PRO A 172 12.51 -5.38 -7.44
CA PRO A 172 11.94 -6.32 -8.38
C PRO A 172 12.98 -7.30 -8.92
N GLY A 173 12.57 -8.55 -9.09
CA GLY A 173 13.35 -9.60 -9.74
C GLY A 173 12.47 -10.44 -10.66
N ALA A 174 13.02 -11.41 -11.35
CA ALA A 174 12.30 -12.27 -12.28
C ALA A 174 11.28 -13.17 -11.55
N GLY A 175 10.03 -12.72 -11.46
CA GLY A 175 8.94 -13.44 -10.81
C GLY A 175 8.99 -13.41 -9.27
N VAL A 176 9.89 -12.62 -8.69
CA VAL A 176 9.97 -12.43 -7.24
C VAL A 176 10.37 -10.99 -6.91
N TRP A 177 9.70 -10.38 -5.94
CA TRP A 177 10.09 -9.11 -5.35
C TRP A 177 10.74 -9.37 -4.00
N HIS A 178 11.87 -8.72 -3.77
CA HIS A 178 12.51 -8.70 -2.46
C HIS A 178 12.13 -7.42 -1.73
N GLN A 179 11.59 -7.56 -0.52
CA GLN A 179 11.22 -6.41 0.30
C GLN A 179 12.15 -6.24 1.51
N ARG A 180 12.44 -4.99 1.83
CA ARG A 180 13.14 -4.57 3.05
C ARG A 180 12.26 -3.59 3.82
N ILE A 181 11.94 -3.93 5.06
CA ILE A 181 11.24 -3.03 5.99
C ILE A 181 12.23 -1.95 6.44
N LEU A 182 11.81 -0.68 6.37
CA LEU A 182 12.66 0.46 6.74
C LEU A 182 12.52 0.88 8.21
N ASP A 183 11.48 0.42 8.91
CA ASP A 183 11.30 0.70 10.35
C ASP A 183 12.33 -0.09 11.18
N THR A 184 13.43 0.56 11.55
CA THR A 184 14.55 -0.04 12.29
C THR A 184 14.17 -0.46 13.71
N GLU A 185 13.20 0.18 14.36
CA GLU A 185 12.76 -0.20 15.71
C GLU A 185 12.00 -1.53 15.71
N ARG A 186 11.24 -1.83 14.64
CA ARG A 186 10.60 -3.13 14.47
C ARG A 186 11.58 -4.23 14.08
N SER A 187 12.68 -3.88 13.42
CA SER A 187 13.73 -4.84 13.04
C SER A 187 14.55 -5.32 14.24
N ILE A 188 14.69 -4.50 15.28
CA ILE A 188 15.44 -4.82 16.51
C ILE A 188 14.60 -5.70 17.47
N ASN A 189 13.28 -5.61 17.42
CA ASN A 189 12.35 -6.35 18.28
C ASN A 189 11.84 -7.68 17.70
N LYS A 190 12.50 -8.22 16.68
CA LYS A 190 12.22 -9.59 16.23
C LYS A 190 12.76 -10.55 17.30
N PRO A 191 11.91 -11.35 17.99
CA PRO A 191 12.45 -12.37 18.90
C PRO A 191 13.38 -13.25 18.08
N ALA A 192 14.58 -13.48 18.60
CA ALA A 192 15.51 -14.44 18.03
C ALA A 192 14.72 -15.75 17.81
N ALA A 193 14.76 -16.28 16.59
CA ALA A 193 14.18 -17.57 16.30
C ALA A 193 14.81 -18.56 17.30
N THR A 194 14.04 -18.96 18.32
CA THR A 194 14.43 -20.06 19.19
C THR A 194 14.48 -21.30 18.34
N GLY A 195 15.72 -21.63 17.93
CA GLY A 195 15.97 -22.94 17.36
C GLY A 195 15.71 -24.00 18.41
N VAL A 196 14.83 -24.91 18.10
CA VAL A 196 14.86 -26.31 18.52
C VAL A 196 14.33 -27.10 17.33
#